data_d0c4dc1ac95928621fa1b5fbbcfe540f
#
_entry.id   d0c4dc1ac95928621fa1b5fbbcfe540f
#
_cell.length_a   1.000
_cell.length_b   1.000
_cell.length_c   1.000
_cell.angle_alpha   90.00
_cell.angle_beta   90.00
_cell.angle_gamma   90.00
#
_symmetry.space_group_name_H-M   'P 1'
#
loop_
_entity.id
_entity.type
_entity.pdbx_description
1 polymer ?
#
loop_
_entity_poly.entity_id
_entity_poly.type
_entity_poly.pdbx_seq_one_letter_code
_entity_poly.pdbx_strand_id
1 'polypeptide(L)'
;NELXLKSQPIVDRESLAIVGFEALARGNSGEHGEIPPKVFIPIAEEGNLIHDIGDWIMRTAIAESRNWPNHYVSINLSSRQLSRPDLCDKLVKLAVQFEVPNDAIQLEVT
;
A
#
# COMPACT_ATOMS: atom_id res chain seq x y z
N ASN A 1 16.46 -4.08 9.35
CA ASN A 1 15.32 -3.21 9.10
C ASN A 1 14.30 -3.93 8.25
N GLU A 2 13.05 -3.86 8.67
CA GLU A 2 11.97 -4.57 8.01
C GLU A 2 10.79 -3.65 7.77
N LEU A 3 9.99 -4.06 6.83
CA LEU A 3 8.77 -3.32 6.55
C LEU A 3 7.57 -4.17 6.89
N UNK A 4 6.61 -3.57 7.39
CA UNK A 4 5.49 -4.22 7.69
C UNK A 4 4.42 -3.52 7.06
N LEU A 5 3.51 -4.18 6.85
CA LEU A 5 2.29 -3.56 6.36
C LEU A 5 1.17 -3.78 7.33
N LYS A 6 0.54 -2.70 7.74
CA LYS A 6 -0.63 -2.77 8.61
C LYS A 6 -1.87 -2.42 7.84
N SER A 7 -2.96 -3.14 8.10
CA SER A 7 -4.24 -2.87 7.48
C SER A 7 -5.18 -2.24 8.49
N GLN A 8 -5.63 -1.03 8.17
CA GLN A 8 -6.51 -0.30 9.08
C GLN A 8 -7.90 -0.21 8.46
N PRO A 9 -8.95 -0.59 9.19
CA PRO A 9 -10.29 -0.56 8.61
C PRO A 9 -10.75 0.85 8.30
N ILE A 10 -11.48 0.97 7.19
CA ILE A 10 -12.16 2.21 6.81
C ILE A 10 -13.64 2.00 7.02
N VAL A 11 -14.25 2.90 7.78
CA VAL A 11 -15.63 2.75 8.22
C VAL A 11 -16.49 3.79 7.52
N ASP A 12 -17.63 3.36 7.01
CA ASP A 12 -18.62 4.27 6.46
C ASP A 12 -19.24 5.07 7.60
N ARG A 13 -19.32 6.39 7.40
CA ARG A 13 -19.78 7.28 8.45
C ARG A 13 -21.21 7.02 8.88
N GLU A 14 -22.05 6.70 7.92
CA GLU A 14 -23.48 6.59 8.21
C GLU A 14 -23.83 5.21 8.75
N SER A 15 -23.38 4.16 8.06
CA SER A 15 -23.74 2.82 8.45
C SER A 15 -22.85 2.24 9.52
N LEU A 16 -21.66 2.82 9.70
CA LEU A 16 -20.62 2.31 10.60
C LEU A 16 -20.10 0.94 10.20
N ALA A 17 -20.38 0.53 8.96
CA ALA A 17 -19.86 -0.72 8.43
C ALA A 17 -18.47 -0.51 7.89
N ILE A 18 -17.65 -1.57 7.95
CA ILE A 18 -16.34 -1.54 7.34
C ILE A 18 -16.51 -1.67 5.83
N VAL A 19 -15.97 -0.71 5.08
CA VAL A 19 -16.09 -0.72 3.62
C VAL A 19 -14.78 -0.98 2.93
N GLY A 20 -13.66 -0.85 3.63
CA GLY A 20 -12.36 -1.09 3.02
C GLY A 20 -11.28 -1.11 4.07
N PHE A 21 -10.05 -1.22 3.59
CA PHE A 21 -8.88 -1.23 4.47
C PHE A 21 -7.80 -0.37 3.86
N GLU A 22 -7.15 0.40 4.72
CA GLU A 22 -6.02 1.21 4.30
C GLU A 22 -4.73 0.45 4.58
N ALA A 23 -3.90 0.28 3.56
CA ALA A 23 -2.62 -0.41 3.71
C ALA A 23 -1.57 0.63 4.09
N LEU A 24 -1.02 0.46 5.28
CA LEU A 24 -0.07 1.43 5.83
C LEU A 24 1.27 0.77 6.04
N ALA A 25 2.28 1.26 5.33
CA ALA A 25 3.63 0.75 5.48
C ALA A 25 4.24 1.29 6.75
N ARG A 26 4.92 0.42 7.47
CA ARG A 26 5.64 0.79 8.69
C ARG A 26 7.05 0.22 8.62
N GLY A 27 8.03 1.06 8.92
CA GLY A 27 9.37 0.57 9.07
C GLY A 27 9.59 0.04 10.48
N ASN A 28 10.47 -0.92 10.60
CA ASN A 28 10.82 -1.45 11.90
C ASN A 28 12.32 -1.61 12.00
N SER A 29 12.90 -0.86 12.92
CA SER A 29 14.31 -0.97 13.26
C SER A 29 14.42 -1.78 14.56
N GLY A 30 15.26 -2.80 14.55
CA GLY A 30 15.46 -3.56 15.77
C GLY A 30 15.91 -2.71 16.92
N GLU A 31 16.59 -1.61 16.60
CA GLU A 31 17.13 -0.70 17.62
C GLU A 31 16.12 0.32 18.11
N HIS A 32 15.32 0.87 17.18
CA HIS A 32 14.47 2.01 17.48
C HIS A 32 12.99 1.69 17.38
N GLY A 33 12.63 0.47 17.10
CA GLY A 33 11.23 0.10 16.98
C GLY A 33 10.61 0.57 15.69
N GLU A 34 9.34 0.93 15.77
CA GLU A 34 8.58 1.29 14.58
C GLU A 34 9.00 2.67 14.06
N ILE A 35 9.23 2.75 12.76
CA ILE A 35 9.63 3.98 12.10
C ILE A 35 8.51 4.42 11.16
N PRO A 36 7.97 5.64 11.33
CA PRO A 36 6.85 6.06 10.49
C PRO A 36 7.28 6.37 9.06
N PRO A 37 6.35 6.32 8.11
CA PRO A 37 6.68 6.57 6.70
C PRO A 37 7.30 7.94 6.45
N LYS A 38 6.89 8.97 7.18
CA LYS A 38 7.46 10.29 6.94
C LYS A 38 8.96 10.33 7.24
N VAL A 39 9.46 9.34 7.96
CA VAL A 39 10.90 9.23 8.22
C VAL A 39 11.58 8.37 7.15
N PHE A 40 11.06 7.18 6.84
CA PHE A 40 11.81 6.30 5.95
C PHE A 40 11.56 6.58 4.47
N ILE A 41 10.43 7.18 4.10
CA ILE A 41 10.16 7.42 2.68
C ILE A 41 11.18 8.39 2.07
N PRO A 42 11.49 9.54 2.72
CA PRO A 42 12.53 10.39 2.13
C PRO A 42 13.89 9.71 2.01
N ILE A 43 14.23 8.86 2.97
CA ILE A 43 15.49 8.13 2.89
C ILE A 43 15.47 7.17 1.71
N ALA A 44 14.35 6.49 1.50
CA ALA A 44 14.22 5.57 0.37
C ALA A 44 14.28 6.32 -0.96
N GLU A 45 13.69 7.51 -1.02
CA GLU A 45 13.75 8.31 -2.24
C GLU A 45 15.17 8.69 -2.58
N GLU A 46 15.95 9.09 -1.57
CA GLU A 46 17.34 9.45 -1.81
C GLU A 46 18.16 8.26 -2.27
N GLY A 47 17.88 7.08 -1.75
CA GLY A 47 18.63 5.88 -2.08
C GLY A 47 18.13 5.13 -3.30
N ASN A 48 17.13 5.67 -4.00
CA ASN A 48 16.53 5.00 -5.17
C ASN A 48 15.86 3.69 -4.84
N LEU A 49 15.43 3.52 -3.59
CA LEU A 49 14.70 2.32 -3.17
C LEU A 49 13.20 2.53 -3.20
N ILE A 50 12.76 3.74 -3.53
CA ILE A 50 11.34 4.05 -3.40
C ILE A 50 10.46 3.21 -4.33
N HIS A 51 10.97 2.87 -5.51
CA HIS A 51 10.18 2.05 -6.43
C HIS A 51 10.12 0.59 -5.98
N ASP A 52 11.22 0.08 -5.42
CA ASP A 52 11.21 -1.27 -4.88
C ASP A 52 10.25 -1.37 -3.69
N ILE A 53 10.25 -0.36 -2.84
CA ILE A 53 9.33 -0.32 -1.71
C ILE A 53 7.90 -0.23 -2.21
N GLY A 54 7.64 0.60 -3.21
CA GLY A 54 6.31 0.71 -3.78
C GLY A 54 5.82 -0.60 -4.38
N ASP A 55 6.70 -1.29 -5.10
CA ASP A 55 6.32 -2.60 -5.65
C ASP A 55 5.97 -3.57 -4.54
N TRP A 56 6.74 -3.59 -3.47
CA TRP A 56 6.47 -4.47 -2.34
C TRP A 56 5.14 -4.11 -1.68
N ILE A 57 4.89 -2.81 -1.48
CA ILE A 57 3.64 -2.38 -0.86
C ILE A 57 2.45 -2.79 -1.71
N MET A 58 2.51 -2.55 -3.01
CA MET A 58 1.41 -2.90 -3.89
C MET A 58 1.14 -4.38 -3.90
N ARG A 59 2.19 -5.18 -4.04
CA ARG A 59 2.03 -6.63 -4.06
C ARG A 59 1.46 -7.14 -2.75
N THR A 60 2.01 -6.68 -1.64
CA THR A 60 1.57 -7.16 -0.33
C THR A 60 0.12 -6.74 -0.05
N ALA A 61 -0.22 -5.48 -0.34
CA ALA A 61 -1.57 -4.99 -0.08
C ALA A 61 -2.59 -5.71 -0.93
N ILE A 62 -2.31 -5.90 -2.22
CA ILE A 62 -3.25 -6.57 -3.11
C ILE A 62 -3.40 -8.04 -2.71
N ALA A 63 -2.30 -8.70 -2.37
CA ALA A 63 -2.40 -10.08 -1.93
C ALA A 63 -3.23 -10.20 -0.65
N GLU A 64 -3.02 -9.30 0.30
CA GLU A 64 -3.78 -9.35 1.54
C GLU A 64 -5.25 -9.01 1.37
N SER A 65 -5.57 -8.19 0.36
CA SER A 65 -6.96 -7.81 0.15
C SER A 65 -7.85 -9.00 -0.17
N ARG A 66 -7.26 -10.11 -0.60
CA ARG A 66 -8.03 -11.33 -0.83
C ARG A 66 -8.70 -11.86 0.44
N ASN A 67 -8.17 -11.48 1.61
CA ASN A 67 -8.77 -11.88 2.87
C ASN A 67 -10.07 -11.13 3.16
N TRP A 68 -10.33 -10.06 2.43
CA TRP A 68 -11.52 -9.23 2.66
C TRP A 68 -12.26 -9.00 1.37
N PRO A 69 -12.85 -10.06 0.80
CA PRO A 69 -13.66 -9.86 -0.41
C PRO A 69 -14.80 -8.91 -0.12
N ASN A 70 -15.18 -8.14 -1.11
CA ASN A 70 -16.24 -7.13 -1.00
C ASN A 70 -15.79 -5.86 -0.25
N HIS A 71 -14.49 -5.74 0.01
CA HIS A 71 -13.92 -4.53 0.60
C HIS A 71 -12.80 -4.04 -0.29
N TYR A 72 -12.66 -2.73 -0.40
CA TYR A 72 -11.56 -2.21 -1.19
C TYR A 72 -10.32 -2.02 -0.33
N VAL A 73 -9.18 -1.97 -0.98
CA VAL A 73 -7.92 -1.66 -0.32
C VAL A 73 -7.42 -0.32 -0.85
N SER A 74 -7.03 0.55 0.07
CA SER A 74 -6.48 1.85 -0.27
C SER A 74 -4.98 1.83 -0.04
N ILE A 75 -4.22 2.18 -1.06
CA ILE A 75 -2.76 2.13 -1.01
C ILE A 75 -2.23 3.55 -1.16
N ASN A 76 -1.40 3.97 -0.22
CA ASN A 76 -0.79 5.29 -0.27
C ASN A 76 0.53 5.24 -1.03
N LEU A 77 0.67 6.10 -2.01
CA LEU A 77 1.90 6.22 -2.78
C LEU A 77 2.33 7.68 -2.84
N SER A 78 3.63 7.90 -2.81
CA SER A 78 4.15 9.25 -2.99
C SER A 78 4.03 9.67 -4.45
N SER A 79 4.10 10.98 -4.69
CA SER A 79 4.02 11.48 -6.05
C SER A 79 5.16 10.94 -6.90
N ARG A 80 6.33 10.71 -6.30
CA ARG A 80 7.44 10.15 -7.05
C ARG A 80 7.15 8.71 -7.48
N GLN A 81 6.53 7.92 -6.60
CA GLN A 81 6.13 6.56 -6.98
C GLN A 81 5.11 6.57 -8.10
N LEU A 82 4.19 7.52 -8.06
CA LEU A 82 3.14 7.62 -9.07
C LEU A 82 3.67 8.07 -10.43
N SER A 83 4.84 8.70 -10.46
CA SER A 83 5.37 9.24 -11.72
C SER A 83 5.97 8.17 -12.62
N ARG A 84 6.17 6.95 -12.14
CA ARG A 84 6.77 5.93 -12.98
C ARG A 84 5.78 5.49 -14.07
N PRO A 85 6.27 5.35 -15.32
CA PRO A 85 5.35 5.11 -16.44
C PRO A 85 4.66 3.75 -16.41
N ASP A 86 5.25 2.75 -15.77
CA ASP A 86 4.71 1.40 -15.79
C ASP A 86 3.85 1.06 -14.58
N LEU A 87 3.49 2.07 -13.78
CA LEU A 87 2.77 1.82 -12.54
C LEU A 87 1.42 1.13 -12.80
N CYS A 88 0.65 1.66 -13.75
CA CYS A 88 -0.67 1.10 -14.03
C CYS A 88 -0.56 -0.33 -14.53
N ASP A 89 0.42 -0.59 -15.40
CA ASP A 89 0.62 -1.96 -15.88
C ASP A 89 0.95 -2.91 -14.73
N LYS A 90 1.78 -2.48 -13.81
CA LYS A 90 2.13 -3.32 -12.67
C LYS A 90 0.91 -3.59 -11.80
N LEU A 91 0.09 -2.56 -11.57
CA LEU A 91 -1.11 -2.75 -10.76
C LEU A 91 -2.07 -3.75 -11.40
N VAL A 92 -2.29 -3.60 -12.71
CA VAL A 92 -3.20 -4.51 -13.40
C VAL A 92 -2.67 -5.94 -13.34
N LYS A 93 -1.37 -6.12 -13.55
CA LYS A 93 -0.79 -7.46 -13.50
C LYS A 93 -0.92 -8.07 -12.12
N LEU A 94 -0.71 -7.28 -11.07
CA LEU A 94 -0.87 -7.79 -9.72
C LEU A 94 -2.33 -8.15 -9.43
N ALA A 95 -3.26 -7.33 -9.87
CA ALA A 95 -4.67 -7.62 -9.66
C ALA A 95 -5.05 -8.92 -10.35
N VAL A 96 -4.56 -9.13 -11.56
CA VAL A 96 -4.83 -10.38 -12.27
C VAL A 96 -4.19 -11.55 -11.54
N GLN A 97 -2.94 -11.39 -11.14
CA GLN A 97 -2.20 -12.47 -10.48
C GLN A 97 -2.92 -12.94 -9.21
N PHE A 98 -3.41 -12.01 -8.41
CA PHE A 98 -4.05 -12.34 -7.16
C PHE A 98 -5.56 -12.40 -7.25
N GLU A 99 -6.11 -12.25 -8.46
CA GLU A 99 -7.54 -12.37 -8.71
C GLU A 99 -8.36 -11.38 -7.89
N VAL A 100 -7.89 -10.13 -7.90
CA VAL A 100 -8.55 -9.05 -7.19
C VAL A 100 -9.17 -8.12 -8.24
N PRO A 101 -10.45 -7.75 -8.11
CA PRO A 101 -11.04 -6.83 -9.09
C PRO A 101 -10.35 -5.47 -9.09
N ASN A 102 -10.21 -4.87 -10.27
CA ASN A 102 -9.56 -3.57 -10.36
C ASN A 102 -10.24 -2.51 -9.53
N ASP A 103 -11.57 -2.55 -9.44
CA ASP A 103 -12.28 -1.53 -8.70
C ASP A 103 -12.22 -1.75 -7.19
N ALA A 104 -11.57 -2.81 -6.75
CA ALA A 104 -11.32 -3.00 -5.33
C ALA A 104 -10.00 -2.40 -4.88
N ILE A 105 -9.30 -1.72 -5.77
CA ILE A 105 -8.00 -1.11 -5.44
C ILE A 105 -8.10 0.39 -5.63
N GLN A 106 -7.73 1.14 -4.61
CA GLN A 106 -7.74 2.60 -4.64
C GLN A 106 -6.34 3.11 -4.31
N LEU A 107 -5.87 4.06 -5.11
CA LEU A 107 -4.58 4.69 -4.84
C LEU A 107 -4.80 6.08 -4.29
N GLU A 108 -4.02 6.44 -3.30
CA GLU A 108 -4.05 7.77 -2.72
C GLU A 108 -2.67 8.39 -2.80
N VAL A 109 -2.63 9.66 -3.16
CA VAL A 109 -1.38 10.42 -3.24
C VAL A 109 -1.10 11.05 -1.89
N THR A 110 0.10 10.86 -1.42
CA THR A 110 0.50 11.47 -0.15
C THR A 110 1.61 12.48 -0.32
#